data_1496a07e85f7e6d53f638339ae89de08
#
_entry.id   1496a07e85f7e6d53f638339ae89de08
#
_cell.length_a   1.000
_cell.length_b   1.000
_cell.length_c   1.000
_cell.angle_alpha   90.00
_cell.angle_beta   90.00
_cell.angle_gamma   90.00
#
_symmetry.space_group_name_H-M   'P 1'
#
loop_
_entity.id
_entity.type
_entity.pdbx_description
1 polymer ?
#
loop_
_entity_poly.entity_id
_entity_poly.type
_entity_poly.pdbx_seq_one_letter_code
_entity_poly.pdbx_strand_id
1 'polypeptide(L)'
;MAERRDGLATKSHLLAAARRVFAEKGYRDATSGEICSAARANAASINYHFGSKEKLYAEVWKEAFQEAIDRYPLDGGLGADASAEARLKATVQSLLRRMLDSSSLGYAGQIVLMELANPTEALELVKQDVIEPLRRRMHAIVRELVGPKAAEEQVVFCAISIIHQCLGFGFKKGKLPAMLESLDKETLLVSLTEHIYRFSVGGIRAVRPQVNAAPHVRSGECVFRAEVG
;
A
#
# COMPACT_ATOMS: atom_id res chain seq x y z
N MET A 1 -24.08 20.32 -26.58
CA MET A 1 -22.71 19.73 -26.59
C MET A 1 -21.68 20.54 -25.79
N ALA A 2 -21.76 21.88 -25.73
CA ALA A 2 -20.87 22.74 -24.93
C ALA A 2 -20.99 22.46 -23.41
N GLU A 3 -22.19 22.45 -22.86
CA GLU A 3 -22.49 22.22 -21.45
C GLU A 3 -21.94 20.90 -20.90
N ARG A 4 -21.92 19.83 -21.70
CA ARG A 4 -21.36 18.52 -21.33
C ARG A 4 -19.83 18.54 -21.32
N ARG A 5 -19.19 19.38 -22.16
CA ARG A 5 -17.75 19.61 -22.17
C ARG A 5 -17.28 20.40 -20.94
N ASP A 6 -18.04 21.44 -20.56
CA ASP A 6 -17.74 22.26 -19.38
C ASP A 6 -17.90 21.45 -18.08
N GLY A 7 -18.88 20.55 -18.01
CA GLY A 7 -19.07 19.67 -16.86
C GLY A 7 -17.92 18.65 -16.71
N LEU A 8 -17.43 18.07 -17.81
CA LEU A 8 -16.28 17.16 -17.79
C LEU A 8 -14.97 17.87 -17.42
N ALA A 9 -14.76 19.08 -17.93
CA ALA A 9 -13.60 19.90 -17.58
C ALA A 9 -13.61 20.27 -16.08
N THR A 10 -14.77 20.68 -15.56
CA THR A 10 -14.93 21.00 -14.13
C THR A 10 -14.66 19.78 -13.25
N LYS A 11 -15.17 18.59 -13.62
CA LYS A 11 -14.90 17.35 -12.88
C LYS A 11 -13.41 17.02 -12.84
N SER A 12 -12.71 17.15 -13.96
CA SER A 12 -11.26 16.90 -14.05
C SER A 12 -10.45 17.91 -13.20
N HIS A 13 -10.82 19.20 -13.23
CA HIS A 13 -10.17 20.22 -12.40
C HIS A 13 -10.38 19.97 -10.90
N LEU A 14 -11.59 19.52 -10.50
CA LEU A 14 -11.86 19.14 -9.11
C LEU A 14 -11.01 17.95 -8.67
N LEU A 15 -10.87 16.90 -9.50
CA LEU A 15 -10.02 15.74 -9.18
C LEU A 15 -8.55 16.15 -9.03
N ALA A 16 -8.02 16.97 -9.95
CA ALA A 16 -6.64 17.44 -9.89
C ALA A 16 -6.38 18.33 -8.65
N ALA A 17 -7.31 19.23 -8.30
CA ALA A 17 -7.23 20.06 -7.12
C ALA A 17 -7.35 19.21 -5.83
N ALA A 18 -8.31 18.28 -5.79
CA ALA A 18 -8.53 17.40 -4.66
C ALA A 18 -7.32 16.50 -4.39
N ARG A 19 -6.70 15.93 -5.43
CA ARG A 19 -5.47 15.13 -5.32
C ARG A 19 -4.39 15.87 -4.56
N ARG A 20 -4.13 17.15 -4.90
CA ARG A 20 -3.12 17.97 -4.23
C ARG A 20 -3.51 18.28 -2.80
N VAL A 21 -4.73 18.76 -2.56
CA VAL A 21 -5.19 19.15 -1.22
C VAL A 21 -5.21 17.95 -0.26
N PHE A 22 -5.70 16.80 -0.72
CA PHE A 22 -5.70 15.58 0.10
C PHE A 22 -4.30 15.03 0.38
N ALA A 23 -3.38 15.13 -0.57
CA ALA A 23 -2.00 14.70 -0.36
C ALA A 23 -1.24 15.59 0.64
N GLU A 24 -1.57 16.88 0.70
CA GLU A 24 -0.95 17.84 1.61
C GLU A 24 -1.52 17.75 3.02
N LYS A 25 -2.84 17.65 3.15
CA LYS A 25 -3.59 17.81 4.42
C LYS A 25 -4.23 16.51 4.94
N GLY A 26 -4.35 15.49 4.10
CA GLY A 26 -5.17 14.31 4.38
C GLY A 26 -6.66 14.60 4.20
N TYR A 27 -7.47 13.55 4.39
CA TYR A 27 -8.92 13.64 4.21
C TYR A 27 -9.59 14.56 5.25
N ARG A 28 -9.20 14.46 6.53
CA ARG A 28 -9.91 15.14 7.64
C ARG A 28 -9.74 16.65 7.58
N ASP A 29 -8.53 17.13 7.34
CA ASP A 29 -8.19 18.55 7.38
C ASP A 29 -8.45 19.27 6.05
N ALA A 30 -8.62 18.52 4.95
CA ALA A 30 -9.03 19.08 3.66
C ALA A 30 -10.50 19.49 3.69
N THR A 31 -10.82 20.70 3.23
CA THR A 31 -12.21 21.17 3.13
C THR A 31 -12.69 21.21 1.68
N SER A 32 -14.00 21.00 1.49
CA SER A 32 -14.64 21.13 0.16
C SER A 32 -14.45 22.53 -0.43
N GLY A 33 -14.47 23.56 0.42
CA GLY A 33 -14.25 24.94 0.00
C GLY A 33 -12.85 25.18 -0.59
N GLU A 34 -11.81 24.65 0.06
CA GLU A 34 -10.43 24.75 -0.44
C GLU A 34 -10.26 24.02 -1.78
N ILE A 35 -10.84 22.83 -1.91
CA ILE A 35 -10.79 22.06 -3.16
C ILE A 35 -11.49 22.82 -4.29
N CYS A 36 -12.70 23.33 -4.05
CA CYS A 36 -13.45 24.13 -5.03
C CYS A 36 -12.70 25.40 -5.40
N SER A 37 -12.15 26.12 -4.43
CA SER A 37 -11.34 27.31 -4.67
C SER A 37 -10.11 27.01 -5.55
N ALA A 38 -9.38 25.94 -5.21
CA ALA A 38 -8.21 25.50 -5.98
C ALA A 38 -8.56 25.04 -7.41
N ALA A 39 -9.76 24.47 -7.59
CA ALA A 39 -10.29 24.05 -8.90
C ALA A 39 -10.93 25.21 -9.69
N ARG A 40 -11.07 26.39 -9.10
CA ARG A 40 -11.87 27.51 -9.62
C ARG A 40 -13.32 27.10 -9.95
N ALA A 41 -13.90 26.26 -9.09
CA ALA A 41 -15.23 25.72 -9.22
C ALA A 41 -16.18 26.28 -8.15
N ASN A 42 -17.49 26.18 -8.41
CA ASN A 42 -18.51 26.56 -7.44
C ASN A 42 -18.49 25.61 -6.22
N ALA A 43 -18.84 26.14 -5.04
CA ALA A 43 -18.89 25.35 -3.78
C ALA A 43 -19.81 24.11 -3.88
N ALA A 44 -20.87 24.14 -4.70
CA ALA A 44 -21.77 23.01 -4.92
C ALA A 44 -21.22 21.95 -5.89
N SER A 45 -20.10 22.23 -6.58
CA SER A 45 -19.59 21.37 -7.66
C SER A 45 -19.18 19.99 -7.18
N ILE A 46 -18.65 19.85 -5.97
CA ILE A 46 -18.29 18.54 -5.40
C ILE A 46 -19.55 17.69 -5.24
N ASN A 47 -20.60 18.24 -4.64
CA ASN A 47 -21.86 17.52 -4.46
C ASN A 47 -22.51 17.15 -5.79
N TYR A 48 -22.44 18.04 -6.77
CA TYR A 48 -23.00 17.80 -8.11
C TYR A 48 -22.25 16.68 -8.87
N HIS A 49 -20.90 16.70 -8.87
CA HIS A 49 -20.11 15.76 -9.66
C HIS A 49 -19.79 14.45 -8.95
N PHE A 50 -19.68 14.47 -7.62
CA PHE A 50 -19.21 13.33 -6.83
C PHE A 50 -20.17 12.90 -5.72
N GLY A 51 -21.16 13.74 -5.38
CA GLY A 51 -22.13 13.48 -4.34
C GLY A 51 -21.65 13.83 -2.92
N SER A 52 -20.35 13.61 -2.60
CA SER A 52 -19.78 13.98 -1.31
C SER A 52 -18.25 14.11 -1.36
N LYS A 53 -17.65 14.67 -0.30
CA LYS A 53 -16.18 14.74 -0.15
C LYS A 53 -15.56 13.34 -0.04
N GLU A 54 -16.23 12.41 0.64
CA GLU A 54 -15.79 11.02 0.78
C GLU A 54 -15.67 10.33 -0.58
N LYS A 55 -16.69 10.47 -1.42
CA LYS A 55 -16.70 9.88 -2.75
C LYS A 55 -15.65 10.53 -3.66
N LEU A 56 -15.47 11.86 -3.57
CA LEU A 56 -14.38 12.53 -4.28
C LEU A 56 -13.02 11.99 -3.82
N TYR A 57 -12.81 11.82 -2.53
CA TYR A 57 -11.57 11.26 -1.99
C TYR A 57 -11.33 9.83 -2.47
N ALA A 58 -12.36 8.99 -2.48
CA ALA A 58 -12.28 7.63 -3.01
C ALA A 58 -11.91 7.61 -4.51
N GLU A 59 -12.49 8.50 -5.32
CA GLU A 59 -12.14 8.63 -6.74
C GLU A 59 -10.69 9.09 -6.93
N VAL A 60 -10.23 10.09 -6.16
CA VAL A 60 -8.83 10.54 -6.17
C VAL A 60 -7.89 9.38 -5.83
N TRP A 61 -8.23 8.57 -4.85
CA TRP A 61 -7.43 7.41 -4.46
C TRP A 61 -7.37 6.37 -5.58
N LYS A 62 -8.54 6.01 -6.14
CA LYS A 62 -8.61 5.04 -7.25
C LYS A 62 -7.78 5.49 -8.45
N GLU A 63 -7.91 6.75 -8.88
CA GLU A 63 -7.12 7.28 -9.99
C GLU A 63 -5.61 7.26 -9.69
N ALA A 64 -5.20 7.78 -8.53
CA ALA A 64 -3.80 7.82 -8.14
C ALA A 64 -3.19 6.41 -8.05
N PHE A 65 -3.98 5.44 -7.57
CA PHE A 65 -3.52 4.06 -7.45
C PHE A 65 -3.44 3.37 -8.82
N GLN A 66 -4.42 3.63 -9.71
CA GLN A 66 -4.39 3.10 -11.07
C GLN A 66 -3.18 3.62 -11.86
N GLU A 67 -2.92 4.93 -11.82
CA GLU A 67 -1.72 5.51 -12.43
C GLU A 67 -0.42 4.90 -11.89
N ALA A 68 -0.37 4.65 -10.57
CA ALA A 68 0.79 4.01 -9.96
C ALA A 68 0.94 2.54 -10.39
N ILE A 69 -0.18 1.81 -10.63
CA ILE A 69 -0.16 0.46 -11.18
C ILE A 69 0.32 0.46 -12.63
N ASP A 70 -0.22 1.35 -13.44
CA ASP A 70 0.11 1.44 -14.88
C ASP A 70 1.61 1.75 -15.08
N ARG A 71 2.15 2.63 -14.23
CA ARG A 71 3.56 3.00 -14.29
C ARG A 71 4.49 1.95 -13.69
N TYR A 72 4.08 1.33 -12.60
CA TYR A 72 4.84 0.33 -11.86
C TYR A 72 3.96 -0.90 -11.63
N PRO A 73 3.78 -1.77 -12.65
CA PRO A 73 3.00 -2.98 -12.53
C PRO A 73 3.46 -3.85 -11.36
N LEU A 74 2.52 -4.46 -10.64
CA LEU A 74 2.85 -5.30 -9.47
C LEU A 74 3.70 -6.53 -9.80
N ASP A 75 3.64 -6.98 -11.04
CA ASP A 75 4.45 -8.11 -11.54
C ASP A 75 5.80 -7.68 -12.10
N GLY A 76 6.05 -6.38 -12.19
CA GLY A 76 7.27 -5.87 -12.82
C GLY A 76 7.41 -6.26 -14.30
N GLY A 77 6.28 -6.61 -14.96
CA GLY A 77 6.27 -7.11 -16.34
C GLY A 77 6.68 -8.57 -16.48
N LEU A 78 6.76 -9.35 -15.40
CA LEU A 78 7.07 -10.77 -15.43
C LEU A 78 5.89 -11.58 -15.97
N GLY A 79 6.17 -12.61 -16.76
CA GLY A 79 5.19 -13.58 -17.23
C GLY A 79 4.62 -14.46 -16.11
N ALA A 80 3.53 -15.16 -16.42
CA ALA A 80 2.84 -16.04 -15.47
C ALA A 80 3.69 -17.26 -15.02
N ASP A 81 4.68 -17.63 -15.80
CA ASP A 81 5.62 -18.73 -15.61
C ASP A 81 6.83 -18.35 -14.72
N ALA A 82 6.95 -17.09 -14.33
CA ALA A 82 8.01 -16.64 -13.45
C ALA A 82 7.90 -17.31 -12.07
N SER A 83 9.06 -17.67 -11.48
CA SER A 83 9.10 -18.29 -10.15
C SER A 83 8.47 -17.39 -9.08
N ALA A 84 7.93 -18.00 -8.01
CA ALA A 84 7.36 -17.26 -6.89
C ALA A 84 8.37 -16.29 -6.24
N GLU A 85 9.65 -16.67 -6.17
CA GLU A 85 10.72 -15.78 -5.69
C GLU A 85 10.92 -14.57 -6.61
N ALA A 86 10.93 -14.75 -7.92
CA ALA A 86 11.03 -13.67 -8.89
C ALA A 86 9.81 -12.73 -8.80
N ARG A 87 8.60 -13.29 -8.72
CA ARG A 87 7.36 -12.53 -8.55
C ARG A 87 7.33 -11.75 -7.22
N LEU A 88 7.84 -12.34 -6.14
CA LEU A 88 7.98 -11.64 -4.86
C LEU A 88 8.91 -10.43 -4.99
N LYS A 89 10.11 -10.64 -5.56
CA LYS A 89 11.10 -9.56 -5.75
C LYS A 89 10.52 -8.42 -6.60
N ALA A 90 9.86 -8.74 -7.70
CA ALA A 90 9.21 -7.75 -8.58
C ALA A 90 8.09 -6.98 -7.85
N THR A 91 7.27 -7.67 -7.05
CA THR A 91 6.21 -7.03 -6.26
C THR A 91 6.79 -6.09 -5.21
N VAL A 92 7.83 -6.50 -4.49
CA VAL A 92 8.55 -5.63 -3.51
C VAL A 92 9.11 -4.40 -4.21
N GLN A 93 9.80 -4.57 -5.34
CA GLN A 93 10.34 -3.45 -6.10
C GLN A 93 9.26 -2.47 -6.59
N SER A 94 8.15 -3.00 -7.11
CA SER A 94 7.02 -2.19 -7.54
C SER A 94 6.40 -1.38 -6.39
N LEU A 95 6.21 -2.00 -5.22
CA LEU A 95 5.70 -1.31 -4.05
C LEU A 95 6.65 -0.20 -3.59
N LEU A 96 7.96 -0.48 -3.52
CA LEU A 96 8.96 0.51 -3.15
C LEU A 96 9.04 1.67 -4.14
N ARG A 97 8.97 1.39 -5.46
CA ARG A 97 8.93 2.46 -6.49
C ARG A 97 7.76 3.40 -6.26
N ARG A 98 6.57 2.88 -5.95
CA ARG A 98 5.39 3.69 -5.64
C ARG A 98 5.55 4.52 -4.37
N MET A 99 6.21 3.97 -3.34
CA MET A 99 6.45 4.68 -2.08
C MET A 99 7.53 5.77 -2.20
N LEU A 100 8.57 5.51 -2.99
CA LEU A 100 9.71 6.42 -3.17
C LEU A 100 9.49 7.43 -4.32
N ASP A 101 8.41 7.30 -5.10
CA ASP A 101 8.11 8.25 -6.16
C ASP A 101 7.77 9.62 -5.57
N SER A 102 8.53 10.63 -5.97
CA SER A 102 8.35 12.02 -5.54
C SER A 102 7.55 12.87 -6.53
N SER A 103 7.08 12.27 -7.62
CA SER A 103 6.18 12.92 -8.59
C SER A 103 4.74 12.96 -8.08
N SER A 104 3.81 13.44 -8.90
CA SER A 104 2.37 13.39 -8.61
C SER A 104 1.85 11.96 -8.35
N LEU A 105 2.57 10.93 -8.83
CA LEU A 105 2.26 9.52 -8.57
C LEU A 105 2.55 9.11 -7.11
N GLY A 106 3.46 9.78 -6.41
CA GLY A 106 3.73 9.57 -4.99
C GLY A 106 2.54 9.91 -4.09
N TYR A 107 1.53 10.62 -4.60
CA TYR A 107 0.31 10.89 -3.83
C TYR A 107 -0.44 9.61 -3.44
N ALA A 108 -0.41 8.57 -4.29
CA ALA A 108 -1.00 7.27 -3.94
C ALA A 108 -0.37 6.68 -2.67
N GLY A 109 0.96 6.67 -2.60
CA GLY A 109 1.69 6.23 -1.41
C GLY A 109 1.40 7.07 -0.17
N GLN A 110 1.33 8.40 -0.31
CA GLN A 110 1.00 9.30 0.79
C GLN A 110 -0.41 9.06 1.33
N ILE A 111 -1.40 8.92 0.46
CA ILE A 111 -2.79 8.61 0.85
C ILE A 111 -2.84 7.29 1.61
N VAL A 112 -2.18 6.24 1.11
CA VAL A 112 -2.12 4.93 1.81
C VAL A 112 -1.54 5.08 3.21
N LEU A 113 -0.44 5.81 3.38
CA LEU A 113 0.18 6.01 4.69
C LEU A 113 -0.72 6.82 5.65
N MET A 114 -1.43 7.83 5.12
CA MET A 114 -2.38 8.62 5.92
C MET A 114 -3.55 7.76 6.38
N GLU A 115 -4.10 6.92 5.51
CA GLU A 115 -5.19 6.00 5.84
C GLU A 115 -4.77 4.90 6.81
N LEU A 116 -3.53 4.41 6.72
CA LEU A 116 -3.00 3.46 7.71
C LEU A 116 -2.84 4.10 9.10
N ALA A 117 -2.49 5.38 9.15
CA ALA A 117 -2.35 6.12 10.41
C ALA A 117 -3.70 6.56 11.01
N ASN A 118 -4.65 6.95 10.16
CA ASN A 118 -5.96 7.49 10.56
C ASN A 118 -7.05 7.03 9.57
N PRO A 119 -7.54 5.78 9.68
CA PRO A 119 -8.53 5.23 8.77
C PRO A 119 -9.79 6.10 8.66
N THR A 120 -10.29 6.24 7.44
CA THR A 120 -11.53 6.96 7.14
C THR A 120 -12.57 6.01 6.53
N GLU A 121 -13.83 6.47 6.45
CA GLU A 121 -14.90 5.70 5.81
C GLU A 121 -14.65 5.49 4.30
N ALA A 122 -13.86 6.36 3.66
CA ALA A 122 -13.48 6.22 2.27
C ALA A 122 -12.61 4.96 2.01
N LEU A 123 -11.92 4.42 3.03
CA LEU A 123 -11.15 3.18 2.94
C LEU A 123 -12.02 2.02 2.44
N GLU A 124 -13.25 1.90 2.96
CA GLU A 124 -14.17 0.82 2.55
C GLU A 124 -14.60 0.98 1.07
N LEU A 125 -14.71 2.21 0.56
CA LEU A 125 -15.06 2.47 -0.84
C LEU A 125 -13.97 2.04 -1.84
N VAL A 126 -12.71 1.98 -1.41
CA VAL A 126 -11.58 1.62 -2.27
C VAL A 126 -11.01 0.23 -1.97
N LYS A 127 -11.43 -0.38 -0.87
CA LYS A 127 -10.90 -1.66 -0.38
C LYS A 127 -10.93 -2.75 -1.44
N GLN A 128 -12.08 -2.94 -2.10
CA GLN A 128 -12.29 -3.99 -3.10
C GLN A 128 -11.48 -3.75 -4.39
N ASP A 129 -11.38 -2.50 -4.82
CA ASP A 129 -10.79 -2.15 -6.11
C ASP A 129 -9.27 -1.96 -6.02
N VAL A 130 -8.76 -1.57 -4.84
CA VAL A 130 -7.36 -1.16 -4.65
C VAL A 130 -6.59 -2.11 -3.74
N ILE A 131 -7.13 -2.40 -2.55
CA ILE A 131 -6.39 -3.11 -1.50
C ILE A 131 -6.44 -4.63 -1.71
N GLU A 132 -7.62 -5.17 -1.97
CA GLU A 132 -7.82 -6.61 -2.09
C GLU A 132 -7.07 -7.25 -3.27
N PRO A 133 -6.93 -6.64 -4.45
CA PRO A 133 -6.09 -7.19 -5.51
C PRO A 133 -4.62 -7.34 -5.10
N LEU A 134 -4.05 -6.36 -4.41
CA LEU A 134 -2.68 -6.45 -3.89
C LEU A 134 -2.54 -7.56 -2.84
N ARG A 135 -3.50 -7.62 -1.89
CA ARG A 135 -3.50 -8.66 -0.83
C ARG A 135 -3.60 -10.05 -1.41
N ARG A 136 -4.55 -10.28 -2.33
CA ARG A 136 -4.70 -11.59 -3.01
C ARG A 136 -3.44 -12.00 -3.76
N ARG A 137 -2.82 -11.05 -4.48
CA ARG A 137 -1.57 -11.33 -5.19
C ARG A 137 -0.44 -11.71 -4.23
N MET A 138 -0.21 -10.91 -3.20
CA MET A 138 0.83 -11.19 -2.20
C MET A 138 0.57 -12.53 -1.50
N HIS A 139 -0.69 -12.77 -1.12
CA HIS A 139 -1.11 -14.03 -0.52
C HIS A 139 -0.79 -15.23 -1.42
N ALA A 140 -1.11 -15.17 -2.72
CA ALA A 140 -0.84 -16.26 -3.67
C ALA A 140 0.67 -16.53 -3.78
N ILE A 141 1.50 -15.51 -3.89
CA ILE A 141 2.96 -15.64 -3.94
C ILE A 141 3.50 -16.26 -2.65
N VAL A 142 3.05 -15.76 -1.50
CA VAL A 142 3.50 -16.27 -0.19
C VAL A 142 3.02 -17.71 0.02
N ARG A 143 1.78 -18.04 -0.34
CA ARG A 143 1.26 -19.42 -0.25
C ARG A 143 2.14 -20.40 -1.02
N GLU A 144 2.55 -20.03 -2.22
CA GLU A 144 3.45 -20.88 -3.04
C GLU A 144 4.83 -21.01 -2.37
N LEU A 145 5.35 -19.91 -1.80
CA LEU A 145 6.66 -19.92 -1.14
C LEU A 145 6.67 -20.69 0.20
N VAL A 146 5.63 -20.54 1.03
CA VAL A 146 5.54 -21.24 2.33
C VAL A 146 5.21 -22.71 2.13
N GLY A 147 4.43 -23.02 1.10
CA GLY A 147 4.01 -24.38 0.75
C GLY A 147 2.59 -24.72 1.20
N PRO A 148 2.02 -25.82 0.64
CA PRO A 148 0.60 -26.14 0.79
C PRO A 148 0.19 -26.56 2.21
N LYS A 149 1.13 -27.01 3.03
CA LYS A 149 0.87 -27.47 4.41
C LYS A 149 0.89 -26.33 5.45
N ALA A 150 1.24 -25.12 5.06
CA ALA A 150 1.27 -23.99 5.98
C ALA A 150 -0.15 -23.58 6.41
N ALA A 151 -0.32 -23.23 7.67
CA ALA A 151 -1.56 -22.66 8.17
C ALA A 151 -1.87 -21.32 7.46
N GLU A 152 -3.16 -21.00 7.33
CA GLU A 152 -3.59 -19.77 6.63
C GLU A 152 -3.06 -18.53 7.33
N GLU A 153 -3.05 -18.53 8.66
CA GLU A 153 -2.53 -17.44 9.47
C GLU A 153 -1.06 -17.15 9.18
N GLN A 154 -0.23 -18.18 8.96
CA GLN A 154 1.18 -18.01 8.62
C GLN A 154 1.35 -17.31 7.27
N VAL A 155 0.54 -17.66 6.28
CA VAL A 155 0.56 -17.01 4.97
C VAL A 155 0.16 -15.54 5.10
N VAL A 156 -0.91 -15.27 5.84
CA VAL A 156 -1.39 -13.90 6.10
C VAL A 156 -0.33 -13.08 6.84
N PHE A 157 0.29 -13.63 7.90
CA PHE A 157 1.33 -12.93 8.66
C PHE A 157 2.55 -12.59 7.80
N CYS A 158 3.02 -13.53 6.98
CA CYS A 158 4.11 -13.28 6.05
C CYS A 158 3.75 -12.20 5.02
N ALA A 159 2.55 -12.28 4.42
CA ALA A 159 2.09 -11.32 3.44
C ALA A 159 1.99 -9.90 4.02
N ILE A 160 1.39 -9.76 5.21
CA ILE A 160 1.29 -8.49 5.93
C ILE A 160 2.69 -7.96 6.26
N SER A 161 3.59 -8.78 6.79
CA SER A 161 4.95 -8.37 7.14
C SER A 161 5.71 -7.82 5.95
N ILE A 162 5.62 -8.46 4.77
CA ILE A 162 6.28 -8.00 3.55
C ILE A 162 5.72 -6.66 3.09
N ILE A 163 4.39 -6.52 3.03
CA ILE A 163 3.74 -5.28 2.61
C ILE A 163 4.13 -4.13 3.55
N HIS A 164 4.09 -4.32 4.87
CA HIS A 164 4.42 -3.28 5.83
C HIS A 164 5.89 -2.88 5.80
N GLN A 165 6.82 -3.78 5.53
CA GLN A 165 8.22 -3.41 5.29
C GLN A 165 8.34 -2.44 4.11
N CYS A 166 7.63 -2.68 3.00
CA CYS A 166 7.65 -1.77 1.86
C CYS A 166 7.02 -0.42 2.19
N LEU A 167 5.88 -0.40 2.90
CA LEU A 167 5.17 0.82 3.28
C LEU A 167 5.97 1.67 4.26
N GLY A 168 6.77 1.06 5.13
CA GLY A 168 7.61 1.76 6.11
C GLY A 168 8.62 2.73 5.49
N PHE A 169 8.96 2.58 4.21
CA PHE A 169 9.85 3.49 3.49
C PHE A 169 9.13 4.62 2.73
N GLY A 170 7.82 4.68 2.78
CA GLY A 170 7.02 5.77 2.17
C GLY A 170 7.04 7.09 2.95
N PHE A 171 7.87 7.23 3.96
CA PHE A 171 7.95 8.46 4.76
C PHE A 171 8.55 9.62 3.99
N LYS A 172 8.05 10.84 4.27
CA LYS A 172 8.59 12.09 3.72
C LYS A 172 10.07 12.24 4.08
N LYS A 173 10.80 12.93 3.18
CA LYS A 173 12.19 13.35 3.37
C LYS A 173 12.39 13.93 4.79
N GLY A 174 13.47 13.57 5.47
CA GLY A 174 13.76 13.99 6.85
C GLY A 174 13.31 13.00 7.93
N LYS A 175 12.72 11.85 7.55
CA LYS A 175 12.35 10.80 8.50
C LYS A 175 13.21 9.53 8.37
N LEU A 176 13.99 9.41 7.30
CA LEU A 176 14.97 8.35 7.16
C LEU A 176 16.28 8.75 7.84
N PRO A 177 17.09 7.79 8.32
CA PRO A 177 18.44 8.07 8.77
C PRO A 177 19.24 8.79 7.70
N ALA A 178 20.05 9.78 8.09
CA ALA A 178 20.84 10.62 7.18
C ALA A 178 21.69 9.81 6.17
N MET A 179 22.18 8.64 6.60
CA MET A 179 22.92 7.71 5.74
C MET A 179 22.07 7.22 4.55
N LEU A 180 20.78 6.99 4.73
CA LEU A 180 19.87 6.57 3.65
C LEU A 180 19.43 7.75 2.79
N GLU A 181 19.29 8.93 3.38
CA GLU A 181 18.94 10.16 2.66
C GLU A 181 20.06 10.66 1.73
N SER A 182 21.30 10.29 1.99
CA SER A 182 22.45 10.61 1.13
C SER A 182 22.53 9.75 -0.14
N LEU A 183 21.83 8.64 -0.20
CA LEU A 183 21.80 7.77 -1.38
C LEU A 183 20.92 8.38 -2.47
N ASP A 184 21.31 8.20 -3.73
CA ASP A 184 20.41 8.44 -4.84
C ASP A 184 19.24 7.46 -4.83
N LYS A 185 18.13 7.84 -5.44
CA LYS A 185 16.87 7.07 -5.37
C LYS A 185 16.98 5.66 -5.94
N GLU A 186 17.73 5.47 -7.02
CA GLU A 186 17.83 4.16 -7.67
C GLU A 186 18.71 3.22 -6.83
N THR A 187 19.83 3.71 -6.28
CA THR A 187 20.65 2.97 -5.33
C THR A 187 19.87 2.57 -4.08
N LEU A 188 19.10 3.50 -3.52
CA LEU A 188 18.24 3.21 -2.37
C LEU A 188 17.17 2.16 -2.73
N LEU A 189 16.50 2.30 -3.87
CA LEU A 189 15.49 1.37 -4.34
C LEU A 189 16.06 -0.05 -4.52
N VAL A 190 17.20 -0.18 -5.19
CA VAL A 190 17.85 -1.49 -5.42
C VAL A 190 18.24 -2.12 -4.10
N SER A 191 18.86 -1.37 -3.20
CA SER A 191 19.31 -1.85 -1.89
C SER A 191 18.14 -2.29 -1.01
N LEU A 192 17.07 -1.50 -0.95
CA LEU A 192 15.85 -1.84 -0.20
C LEU A 192 15.13 -3.05 -0.80
N THR A 193 15.04 -3.13 -2.13
CA THR A 193 14.43 -4.26 -2.81
C THR A 193 15.15 -5.56 -2.44
N GLU A 194 16.48 -5.57 -2.55
CA GLU A 194 17.29 -6.76 -2.24
C GLU A 194 17.19 -7.13 -0.76
N HIS A 195 17.26 -6.13 0.13
CA HIS A 195 17.15 -6.35 1.56
C HIS A 195 15.80 -6.96 1.95
N ILE A 196 14.67 -6.34 1.56
CA ILE A 196 13.34 -6.81 1.92
C ILE A 196 13.08 -8.19 1.29
N TYR A 197 13.47 -8.39 0.03
CA TYR A 197 13.33 -9.68 -0.64
C TYR A 197 14.05 -10.79 0.13
N ARG A 198 15.35 -10.62 0.42
CA ARG A 198 16.15 -11.64 1.12
C ARG A 198 15.67 -11.89 2.52
N PHE A 199 15.35 -10.84 3.27
CA PHE A 199 14.80 -10.94 4.62
C PHE A 199 13.47 -11.71 4.62
N SER A 200 12.59 -11.40 3.67
CA SER A 200 11.28 -12.05 3.55
C SER A 200 11.40 -13.52 3.15
N VAL A 201 12.26 -13.86 2.19
CA VAL A 201 12.50 -15.26 1.79
C VAL A 201 13.13 -16.04 2.97
N GLY A 202 14.06 -15.44 3.69
CA GLY A 202 14.63 -16.04 4.90
C GLY A 202 13.59 -16.32 5.98
N GLY A 203 12.73 -15.33 6.27
CA GLY A 203 11.61 -15.47 7.20
C GLY A 203 10.61 -16.54 6.78
N ILE A 204 10.22 -16.55 5.50
CA ILE A 204 9.31 -17.56 4.94
C ILE A 204 9.91 -18.97 5.10
N ARG A 205 11.20 -19.13 4.80
CA ARG A 205 11.87 -20.44 4.97
C ARG A 205 11.90 -20.90 6.41
N ALA A 206 12.07 -19.97 7.37
CA ALA A 206 12.09 -20.27 8.79
C ALA A 206 10.72 -20.71 9.34
N VAL A 207 9.63 -20.18 8.80
CA VAL A 207 8.26 -20.52 9.23
C VAL A 207 7.62 -21.67 8.45
N ARG A 208 8.29 -22.20 7.41
CA ARG A 208 7.80 -23.37 6.69
C ARG A 208 7.57 -24.55 7.64
N PRO A 209 6.42 -25.24 7.55
CA PRO A 209 6.23 -26.49 8.28
C PRO A 209 7.34 -27.48 7.89
N GLN A 210 8.12 -27.91 8.86
CA GLN A 210 9.13 -28.96 8.63
C GLN A 210 8.41 -30.29 8.34
N VAL A 211 8.78 -30.95 7.26
CA VAL A 211 8.14 -32.19 6.79
C VAL A 211 8.39 -33.34 7.78
N ASN A 212 9.35 -33.19 8.73
CA ASN A 212 9.73 -34.21 9.71
C ASN A 212 10.19 -33.58 11.04
N ALA A 213 9.30 -32.92 11.75
CA ALA A 213 9.48 -32.77 13.19
C ALA A 213 8.47 -33.70 13.86
N ALA A 214 8.93 -34.84 14.35
CA ALA A 214 8.20 -35.62 15.34
C ALA A 214 7.76 -34.67 16.46
N PRO A 215 6.56 -34.84 17.05
CA PRO A 215 6.12 -33.93 18.08
C PRO A 215 7.11 -33.98 19.25
N HIS A 216 7.86 -32.91 19.44
CA HIS A 216 8.53 -32.70 20.72
C HIS A 216 7.42 -32.49 21.75
N VAL A 217 7.03 -33.57 22.40
CA VAL A 217 6.28 -33.54 23.65
C VAL A 217 7.19 -32.83 24.65
N ARG A 218 6.99 -31.53 24.79
CA ARG A 218 7.50 -30.81 25.95
C ARG A 218 6.64 -31.20 27.15
N SER A 219 7.02 -32.27 27.80
CA SER A 219 6.65 -32.53 29.18
C SER A 219 7.35 -31.47 30.03
N GLY A 220 6.62 -30.47 30.46
CA GLY A 220 7.10 -29.40 31.30
C GLY A 220 5.92 -28.58 31.79
N GLU A 221 5.25 -29.10 32.80
CA GLU A 221 4.27 -28.37 33.60
C GLU A 221 4.92 -27.10 34.16
N CYS A 222 4.51 -25.93 33.64
CA CYS A 222 4.74 -24.67 34.33
C CYS A 222 3.58 -24.46 35.31
N VAL A 223 3.73 -24.96 36.53
CA VAL A 223 2.84 -24.67 37.65
C VAL A 223 3.10 -23.24 38.08
N PHE A 224 2.22 -22.32 37.68
CA PHE A 224 2.12 -21.00 38.31
C PHE A 224 1.47 -21.20 39.70
N ARG A 225 2.26 -21.23 40.75
CA ARG A 225 1.77 -21.02 42.12
C ARG A 225 1.53 -19.52 42.30
N ALA A 226 0.25 -19.16 42.41
CA ALA A 226 -0.15 -17.89 42.99
C ALA A 226 0.04 -18.00 44.50
N GLU A 227 1.02 -17.31 45.08
CA GLU A 227 1.05 -16.99 46.50
C GLU A 227 0.36 -15.67 46.72
N VAL A 228 -0.79 -15.76 47.40
CA VAL A 228 -1.48 -14.64 48.05
C VAL A 228 -0.85 -14.50 49.42
N GLY A 229 -0.36 -13.34 49.77
CA GLY A 229 0.11 -12.87 51.06
C GLY A 229 0.03 -11.36 51.10
#